data_38446b4404383c41a4de84eb5f9c0e59
#
_entry.id   38446b4404383c41a4de84eb5f9c0e59
#
_cell.length_a   1.000
_cell.length_b   1.000
_cell.length_c   1.000
_cell.angle_alpha   90.00
_cell.angle_beta   90.00
_cell.angle_gamma   90.00
#
_symmetry.space_group_name_H-M   'P 1'
#
loop_
_entity.id
_entity.type
_entity.pdbx_description
1 polymer ?
#
loop_
_entity_poly.entity_id
_entity_poly.type
_entity_poly.pdbx_seq_one_letter_code
_entity_poly.pdbx_strand_id
1 'polypeptide(L)'
;GIRASSTFVGSEMCIRDRVNCGGAVCFASGYSEAVVELKDGYELQRALIDAAGRMPILGPNCYGIINYFDSFCLWPDQHGGQRVDSGVAIITQSSNIMINLTMQKRGLPIGYAVTAGNQAQLGLAELATNIVKDTRVTALGLYVEGLGSIRNFEKLVSLCDELGKAIVVIKIGKSEHAQLSAVSHTASLAGNDKGASALMKRLGVARVNSLSEFIETLKVFHCHGRLSGSSVASVSCSGGEASLIADICNGSQLLFPKLTKEQTNGLNSALGAKVALANPLDYHTYIWGDASKMAQTFISIMQDKNIDIGIIIVDFPRSDFCDPDAWSCVVEAAVITKKAIKKPIALMSTLAENIEESVAKDLMTKNLIPLCGMDEGLAAIIAASAQKTDLDPVNYPVILPNNNKSACLLNEADSKRLLSEIGVDTPRNVVVNNRELITNLPLVFPVAIKALGLAHKTENRGVRLGIKNIEELEVAFDEMGYKNYLIEEMIGEVLIELLVGIINDPAHGFVFTIASGGILTEILSDSESLVMPFTRSEVNATLKNLKIAKIFFGYRGSEPINMEPLIENIFKLQEFVVRNCGELSELEINPFLITASRAVAVDALIKM
;
A
#
# COMPACT_ATOMS: atom_id res chain seq x y z
N GLY A 1 8.78 -30.60 18.70
CA GLY A 1 7.53 -29.99 19.14
C GLY A 1 6.96 -30.69 20.36
N ILE A 2 6.83 -29.99 21.47
CA ILE A 2 6.15 -30.51 22.66
C ILE A 2 4.65 -30.27 22.44
N ARG A 3 3.88 -31.34 22.22
CA ARG A 3 2.41 -31.26 22.23
C ARG A 3 1.96 -30.87 23.65
N ALA A 4 1.27 -29.75 23.78
CA ALA A 4 0.54 -29.46 25.00
C ALA A 4 -0.56 -30.52 25.17
N SER A 5 -0.44 -31.38 26.17
CA SER A 5 -1.52 -32.32 26.53
C SER A 5 -2.64 -31.54 27.17
N SER A 6 -3.90 -32.01 27.02
CA SER A 6 -5.10 -31.41 27.64
C SER A 6 -5.01 -31.27 29.17
N THR A 7 -4.13 -32.02 29.83
CA THR A 7 -3.79 -31.93 31.24
C THR A 7 -2.98 -30.67 31.59
N PHE A 8 -2.24 -30.09 30.69
CA PHE A 8 -1.46 -28.88 30.93
C PHE A 8 -2.34 -27.62 31.06
N VAL A 9 -3.41 -27.53 30.26
CA VAL A 9 -4.35 -26.39 30.25
C VAL A 9 -5.05 -26.25 31.61
N GLY A 10 -5.43 -27.36 32.25
CA GLY A 10 -6.06 -27.34 33.55
C GLY A 10 -5.14 -26.92 34.73
N SER A 11 -3.85 -27.26 34.67
CA SER A 11 -2.87 -26.87 35.68
C SER A 11 -2.44 -25.40 35.58
N GLU A 12 -2.37 -24.85 34.36
CA GLU A 12 -2.04 -23.44 34.13
C GLU A 12 -3.14 -22.50 34.63
N MET A 13 -4.41 -22.85 34.51
CA MET A 13 -5.53 -22.09 35.09
C MET A 13 -5.43 -21.95 36.60
N CYS A 14 -5.04 -23.02 37.30
CA CYS A 14 -4.85 -22.98 38.74
C CYS A 14 -3.67 -22.09 39.16
N ILE A 15 -2.59 -22.04 38.36
CA ILE A 15 -1.45 -21.16 38.61
C ILE A 15 -1.86 -19.70 38.38
N ARG A 16 -2.57 -19.42 37.26
CA ARG A 16 -3.09 -18.10 36.93
C ARG A 16 -3.88 -17.48 38.09
N ASP A 17 -4.86 -18.21 38.59
CA ASP A 17 -5.75 -17.72 39.63
C ASP A 17 -5.02 -17.51 40.97
N ARG A 18 -3.96 -18.29 41.22
CA ARG A 18 -3.14 -18.16 42.43
C ARG A 18 -2.17 -16.98 42.40
N VAL A 19 -1.62 -16.65 41.23
CA VAL A 19 -0.60 -15.58 41.08
C VAL A 19 -1.17 -14.28 40.55
N ASN A 20 -2.48 -14.21 40.30
CA ASN A 20 -3.16 -13.05 39.72
C ASN A 20 -2.45 -12.56 38.45
N CYS A 21 -2.19 -13.46 37.50
CA CYS A 21 -1.44 -13.20 36.29
C CYS A 21 -2.18 -12.25 35.34
N GLY A 22 -1.52 -11.18 34.91
CA GLY A 22 -2.10 -10.15 34.01
C GLY A 22 -2.18 -10.56 32.55
N GLY A 23 -1.54 -11.66 32.14
CA GLY A 23 -1.51 -12.15 30.75
C GLY A 23 -0.54 -13.31 30.56
N ALA A 24 -0.56 -13.92 29.39
CA ALA A 24 0.34 -15.03 29.04
C ALA A 24 0.86 -14.91 27.60
N VAL A 25 2.03 -15.50 27.35
CA VAL A 25 2.60 -15.73 26.03
C VAL A 25 2.53 -17.22 25.72
N CYS A 26 1.87 -17.59 24.64
CA CYS A 26 1.85 -18.96 24.15
C CYS A 26 2.81 -19.09 22.96
N PHE A 27 4.02 -19.59 23.21
CA PHE A 27 5.02 -19.76 22.16
C PHE A 27 4.88 -21.08 21.39
N ALA A 28 4.09 -22.02 21.89
CA ALA A 28 3.88 -23.33 21.25
C ALA A 28 3.20 -23.16 19.88
N SER A 29 3.61 -24.00 18.92
CA SER A 29 2.97 -24.19 17.61
C SER A 29 2.13 -25.47 17.57
N GLY A 30 1.38 -25.69 16.50
CA GLY A 30 0.50 -26.86 16.34
C GLY A 30 -0.98 -26.52 16.55
N TYR A 31 -1.35 -25.26 16.38
CA TYR A 31 -2.73 -24.76 16.46
C TYR A 31 -3.32 -24.57 15.04
N SER A 32 -4.09 -23.51 14.81
CA SER A 32 -4.77 -23.26 13.54
C SER A 32 -3.84 -23.18 12.33
N GLU A 33 -2.58 -22.79 12.52
CA GLU A 33 -1.58 -22.76 11.45
C GLU A 33 -1.16 -24.15 10.96
N ALA A 34 -1.26 -25.15 11.82
CA ALA A 34 -0.86 -26.52 11.51
C ALA A 34 -2.06 -27.41 11.09
N VAL A 35 -3.20 -26.82 10.72
CA VAL A 35 -4.43 -27.58 10.42
C VAL A 35 -4.29 -28.52 9.22
N VAL A 36 -3.38 -28.25 8.31
CA VAL A 36 -3.09 -29.13 7.16
C VAL A 36 -2.37 -30.40 7.61
N GLU A 37 -1.46 -30.28 8.58
CA GLU A 37 -0.68 -31.38 9.16
C GLU A 37 -1.39 -32.02 10.35
N LEU A 38 -2.08 -31.22 11.16
CA LEU A 38 -2.74 -31.61 12.41
C LEU A 38 -4.22 -31.25 12.32
N LYS A 39 -5.10 -32.25 12.14
CA LYS A 39 -6.54 -32.06 11.93
C LYS A 39 -7.26 -31.37 13.10
N ASP A 40 -6.69 -31.41 14.31
CA ASP A 40 -7.24 -30.87 15.56
C ASP A 40 -6.75 -29.43 15.88
N GLY A 41 -5.96 -28.79 15.01
CA GLY A 41 -5.36 -27.49 15.27
C GLY A 41 -6.37 -26.37 15.60
N TYR A 42 -7.52 -26.33 14.92
CA TYR A 42 -8.60 -25.37 15.25
C TYR A 42 -9.25 -25.65 16.59
N GLU A 43 -9.45 -26.91 16.93
CA GLU A 43 -10.06 -27.32 18.22
C GLU A 43 -9.12 -26.95 19.38
N LEU A 44 -7.82 -27.20 19.22
CA LEU A 44 -6.81 -26.84 20.21
C LEU A 44 -6.73 -25.31 20.41
N GLN A 45 -6.79 -24.52 19.33
CA GLN A 45 -6.80 -23.07 19.45
C GLN A 45 -8.05 -22.55 20.15
N ARG A 46 -9.21 -23.11 19.87
CA ARG A 46 -10.46 -22.78 20.54
C ARG A 46 -10.40 -23.15 22.02
N ALA A 47 -9.90 -24.33 22.36
CA ALA A 47 -9.71 -24.76 23.75
C ALA A 47 -8.75 -23.83 24.52
N LEU A 48 -7.70 -23.34 23.86
CA LEU A 48 -6.79 -22.35 24.44
C LEU A 48 -7.52 -21.03 24.76
N ILE A 49 -8.33 -20.52 23.83
CA ILE A 49 -9.11 -19.28 24.02
C ILE A 49 -10.12 -19.45 25.16
N ASP A 50 -10.86 -20.56 25.16
CA ASP A 50 -11.86 -20.87 26.18
C ASP A 50 -11.21 -20.99 27.59
N ALA A 51 -10.04 -21.64 27.67
CA ALA A 51 -9.28 -21.75 28.90
C ALA A 51 -8.71 -20.41 29.37
N ALA A 52 -8.29 -19.54 28.50
CA ALA A 52 -7.82 -18.20 28.82
C ALA A 52 -8.93 -17.31 29.37
N GLY A 53 -10.14 -17.45 28.85
CA GLY A 53 -11.27 -16.62 29.21
C GLY A 53 -10.96 -15.13 29.04
N ARG A 54 -10.93 -14.38 30.15
CA ARG A 54 -10.64 -12.94 30.15
C ARG A 54 -9.15 -12.58 30.25
N MET A 55 -8.27 -13.55 30.52
CA MET A 55 -6.84 -13.31 30.57
C MET A 55 -6.29 -13.11 29.14
N PRO A 56 -5.61 -12.00 28.84
CA PRO A 56 -5.07 -11.79 27.52
C PRO A 56 -3.94 -12.79 27.21
N ILE A 57 -4.02 -13.41 26.02
CA ILE A 57 -2.98 -14.30 25.50
C ILE A 57 -2.38 -13.71 24.22
N LEU A 58 -1.05 -13.62 24.22
CA LEU A 58 -0.25 -13.31 23.03
C LEU A 58 0.13 -14.63 22.32
N GLY A 59 -0.10 -14.71 21.03
CA GLY A 59 0.12 -15.91 20.22
C GLY A 59 -1.18 -16.70 19.94
N PRO A 60 -1.11 -18.04 19.81
CA PRO A 60 0.06 -18.93 19.91
C PRO A 60 1.08 -18.74 18.76
N ASN A 61 2.09 -19.59 18.71
CA ASN A 61 3.14 -19.58 17.70
C ASN A 61 3.87 -18.21 17.63
N CYS A 62 4.29 -17.69 18.81
CA CYS A 62 5.00 -16.42 18.91
C CYS A 62 6.06 -16.47 20.02
N TYR A 63 7.07 -15.59 19.94
CA TYR A 63 8.11 -15.51 20.97
C TYR A 63 7.76 -14.57 22.10
N GLY A 64 6.88 -13.60 21.89
CA GLY A 64 6.37 -12.76 22.96
C GLY A 64 6.71 -11.28 22.84
N ILE A 65 7.17 -10.69 23.94
CA ILE A 65 7.36 -9.24 24.06
C ILE A 65 8.67 -8.88 24.74
N ILE A 66 9.36 -7.89 24.18
CA ILE A 66 10.47 -7.19 24.80
C ILE A 66 10.09 -5.70 24.89
N ASN A 67 10.19 -5.13 26.08
CA ASN A 67 10.07 -3.70 26.34
C ASN A 67 11.45 -3.18 26.76
N TYR A 68 12.15 -2.54 25.83
CA TYR A 68 13.48 -1.97 26.05
C TYR A 68 13.45 -0.67 26.88
N PHE A 69 12.31 0.00 26.99
CA PHE A 69 12.16 1.18 27.86
C PHE A 69 12.31 0.82 29.35
N ASP A 70 11.71 -0.30 29.75
CA ASP A 70 11.61 -0.70 31.14
C ASP A 70 12.46 -1.96 31.44
N SER A 71 13.26 -2.42 30.48
CA SER A 71 14.10 -3.63 30.59
C SER A 71 13.28 -4.89 30.94
N PHE A 72 12.04 -4.98 30.41
CA PHE A 72 11.18 -6.14 30.56
C PHE A 72 11.32 -7.05 29.35
N CYS A 73 11.57 -8.34 29.60
CA CYS A 73 11.75 -9.33 28.55
C CYS A 73 10.99 -10.62 28.91
N LEU A 74 9.99 -10.94 28.07
CA LEU A 74 9.33 -12.24 28.08
C LEU A 74 9.53 -12.85 26.68
N TRP A 75 10.68 -13.48 26.49
CA TRP A 75 11.20 -13.87 25.18
C TRP A 75 12.14 -15.08 25.32
N PRO A 76 11.96 -16.17 24.54
CA PRO A 76 12.68 -17.43 24.75
C PRO A 76 14.01 -17.54 24.00
N ASP A 77 14.41 -16.53 23.22
CA ASP A 77 15.55 -16.58 22.32
C ASP A 77 16.44 -15.35 22.44
N GLN A 78 17.50 -15.27 21.62
CA GLN A 78 18.42 -14.14 21.58
C GLN A 78 17.78 -12.91 20.93
N HIS A 79 18.23 -11.72 21.33
CA HIS A 79 17.91 -10.45 20.74
C HIS A 79 19.08 -9.48 20.81
N GLY A 80 19.17 -8.53 19.85
CA GLY A 80 20.26 -7.55 19.77
C GLY A 80 19.92 -6.16 20.29
N GLY A 81 18.68 -5.93 20.78
CA GLY A 81 18.26 -4.61 21.23
C GLY A 81 18.84 -4.20 22.56
N GLN A 82 18.85 -2.91 22.81
CA GLN A 82 19.36 -2.26 24.02
C GLN A 82 18.33 -1.33 24.61
N ARG A 83 18.47 -0.97 25.88
CA ARG A 83 17.63 0.03 26.55
C ARG A 83 17.68 1.36 25.84
N VAL A 84 16.52 1.99 25.65
CA VAL A 84 16.35 3.30 25.04
C VAL A 84 15.36 4.13 25.85
N ASP A 85 15.45 5.47 25.81
CA ASP A 85 14.53 6.37 26.51
C ASP A 85 13.33 6.75 25.62
N SER A 86 13.49 6.73 24.30
CA SER A 86 12.43 6.83 23.31
C SER A 86 12.80 6.02 22.08
N GLY A 87 11.80 5.56 21.32
CA GLY A 87 12.05 4.70 20.17
C GLY A 87 10.78 4.25 19.48
N VAL A 88 10.94 3.40 18.49
CA VAL A 88 9.81 2.85 17.73
C VAL A 88 9.25 1.59 18.39
N ALA A 89 7.96 1.32 18.16
CA ALA A 89 7.39 0.00 18.45
C ALA A 89 7.35 -0.82 17.16
N ILE A 90 7.76 -2.08 17.23
CA ILE A 90 7.69 -3.01 16.11
C ILE A 90 6.85 -4.21 16.53
N ILE A 91 5.85 -4.57 15.71
CA ILE A 91 5.04 -5.77 15.89
C ILE A 91 5.13 -6.61 14.63
N THR A 92 5.49 -7.89 14.78
CA THR A 92 5.59 -8.83 13.67
C THR A 92 4.72 -10.05 13.89
N GLN A 93 4.24 -10.70 12.83
CA GLN A 93 3.65 -12.03 12.94
C GLN A 93 4.74 -13.12 12.98
N SER A 94 5.90 -12.86 12.38
CA SER A 94 7.05 -13.77 12.38
C SER A 94 8.04 -13.45 13.51
N SER A 95 8.31 -14.41 14.37
CA SER A 95 9.27 -14.28 15.47
C SER A 95 10.70 -14.15 14.97
N ASN A 96 11.08 -14.93 13.94
CA ASN A 96 12.42 -14.88 13.38
C ASN A 96 12.74 -13.53 12.71
N ILE A 97 11.76 -12.93 12.03
CA ILE A 97 11.90 -11.57 11.47
C ILE A 97 12.15 -10.55 12.59
N MET A 98 11.47 -10.68 13.73
CA MET A 98 11.71 -9.80 14.87
C MET A 98 13.12 -9.94 15.42
N ILE A 99 13.64 -11.17 15.59
CA ILE A 99 15.03 -11.38 15.99
C ILE A 99 15.97 -10.60 15.05
N ASN A 100 15.81 -10.81 13.74
CA ASN A 100 16.66 -10.16 12.74
C ASN A 100 16.56 -8.62 12.81
N LEU A 101 15.37 -8.06 13.02
CA LEU A 101 15.18 -6.62 13.20
C LEU A 101 15.89 -6.10 14.45
N THR A 102 15.91 -6.86 15.54
CA THR A 102 16.64 -6.45 16.76
C THR A 102 18.17 -6.48 16.59
N MET A 103 18.70 -7.26 15.62
CA MET A 103 20.14 -7.38 15.32
C MET A 103 20.64 -6.31 14.34
N GLN A 104 19.79 -5.36 13.92
CA GLN A 104 20.18 -4.31 12.98
C GLN A 104 21.29 -3.41 13.53
N LYS A 105 22.17 -2.92 12.64
CA LYS A 105 23.27 -2.01 12.96
C LYS A 105 23.10 -0.64 12.29
N ARG A 106 21.84 -0.21 12.06
CA ARG A 106 21.52 1.06 11.38
C ARG A 106 21.09 2.15 12.36
N GLY A 107 21.24 1.90 13.66
CA GLY A 107 21.01 2.84 14.73
C GLY A 107 19.56 3.09 15.13
N LEU A 108 18.57 2.39 14.53
CA LEU A 108 17.15 2.55 14.89
C LEU A 108 16.91 2.19 16.37
N PRO A 109 16.39 3.12 17.21
CA PRO A 109 16.05 2.82 18.58
C PRO A 109 14.71 2.07 18.65
N ILE A 110 14.74 0.82 19.09
CA ILE A 110 13.55 -0.01 19.28
C ILE A 110 13.15 0.05 20.75
N GLY A 111 11.94 0.52 21.04
CA GLY A 111 11.36 0.57 22.38
C GLY A 111 10.56 -0.68 22.71
N TYR A 112 9.71 -1.14 21.78
CA TYR A 112 8.97 -2.39 21.89
C TYR A 112 9.28 -3.31 20.72
N ALA A 113 9.56 -4.58 21.00
CA ALA A 113 9.64 -5.67 20.02
C ALA A 113 8.61 -6.74 20.44
N VAL A 114 7.57 -6.94 19.59
CA VAL A 114 6.45 -7.83 19.93
C VAL A 114 6.15 -8.75 18.75
N THR A 115 5.90 -10.03 19.05
CA THR A 115 5.48 -11.01 18.05
C THR A 115 4.06 -11.46 18.32
N ALA A 116 3.17 -11.34 17.32
CA ALA A 116 1.75 -11.62 17.48
C ALA A 116 1.38 -13.08 17.17
N GLY A 117 2.19 -13.80 16.40
CA GLY A 117 1.91 -15.18 16.00
C GLY A 117 0.55 -15.32 15.30
N ASN A 118 -0.22 -16.34 15.69
CA ASN A 118 -1.53 -16.63 15.10
C ASN A 118 -2.64 -15.63 15.46
N GLN A 119 -2.41 -14.73 16.40
CA GLN A 119 -3.42 -13.75 16.85
C GLN A 119 -4.74 -14.39 17.33
N ALA A 120 -4.66 -15.49 18.08
CA ALA A 120 -5.84 -16.29 18.42
C ALA A 120 -6.87 -15.54 19.27
N GLN A 121 -6.42 -14.68 20.19
CA GLN A 121 -7.27 -13.88 21.06
C GLN A 121 -6.99 -12.38 20.89
N LEU A 122 -5.73 -11.96 21.02
CA LEU A 122 -5.32 -10.57 20.83
C LEU A 122 -4.85 -10.37 19.39
N GLY A 123 -5.58 -9.56 18.62
CA GLY A 123 -5.20 -9.15 17.28
C GLY A 123 -4.06 -8.14 17.28
N LEU A 124 -3.32 -8.09 16.16
CA LEU A 124 -2.19 -7.16 15.96
C LEU A 124 -2.61 -5.70 16.20
N ALA A 125 -3.77 -5.29 15.67
CA ALA A 125 -4.26 -3.92 15.83
C ALA A 125 -4.61 -3.58 17.29
N GLU A 126 -5.11 -4.53 18.07
CA GLU A 126 -5.43 -4.36 19.49
C GLU A 126 -4.17 -4.23 20.33
N LEU A 127 -3.15 -5.06 20.06
CA LEU A 127 -1.82 -4.95 20.68
C LEU A 127 -1.21 -3.58 20.40
N ALA A 128 -1.18 -3.20 19.11
CA ALA A 128 -0.63 -1.93 18.69
C ALA A 128 -1.35 -0.73 19.33
N THR A 129 -2.69 -0.77 19.42
CA THR A 129 -3.51 0.28 20.04
C THR A 129 -3.10 0.58 21.49
N ASN A 130 -2.68 -0.43 22.24
CA ASN A 130 -2.22 -0.22 23.60
C ASN A 130 -0.77 0.27 23.66
N ILE A 131 0.09 -0.24 22.82
CA ILE A 131 1.52 0.12 22.76
C ILE A 131 1.73 1.56 22.30
N VAL A 132 0.97 2.04 21.31
CA VAL A 132 1.14 3.41 20.78
C VAL A 132 0.70 4.50 21.77
N LYS A 133 -0.02 4.16 22.84
CA LYS A 133 -0.37 5.09 23.93
C LYS A 133 0.83 5.46 24.80
N ASP A 134 1.88 4.64 24.83
CA ASP A 134 3.12 4.99 25.51
C ASP A 134 3.75 6.20 24.81
N THR A 135 3.95 7.28 25.56
CA THR A 135 4.49 8.55 25.02
C THR A 135 5.93 8.44 24.53
N ARG A 136 6.67 7.41 24.97
CA ARG A 136 8.04 7.11 24.54
C ARG A 136 8.10 6.49 23.15
N VAL A 137 6.98 5.91 22.68
CA VAL A 137 6.86 5.37 21.31
C VAL A 137 6.69 6.51 20.31
N THR A 138 7.57 6.59 19.33
CA THR A 138 7.61 7.67 18.34
C THR A 138 6.95 7.28 17.01
N ALA A 139 7.00 6.00 16.64
CA ALA A 139 6.37 5.47 15.43
C ALA A 139 6.08 3.98 15.60
N LEU A 140 5.23 3.44 14.71
CA LEU A 140 4.82 2.04 14.70
C LEU A 140 5.26 1.36 13.41
N GLY A 141 5.98 0.26 13.54
CA GLY A 141 6.32 -0.64 12.46
C GLY A 141 5.56 -1.96 12.55
N LEU A 142 4.98 -2.41 11.45
CA LEU A 142 4.21 -3.66 11.38
C LEU A 142 4.73 -4.55 10.25
N TYR A 143 5.03 -5.81 10.59
CA TYR A 143 5.31 -6.86 9.59
C TYR A 143 4.14 -7.84 9.59
N VAL A 144 3.35 -7.88 8.49
CA VAL A 144 2.00 -8.42 8.48
C VAL A 144 1.82 -9.46 7.38
N GLU A 145 1.33 -10.64 7.77
CA GLU A 145 0.80 -11.68 6.88
C GLU A 145 -0.69 -11.45 6.62
N GLY A 146 -1.46 -11.20 7.67
CA GLY A 146 -2.87 -10.81 7.63
C GLY A 146 -3.19 -9.75 8.67
N LEU A 147 -3.99 -8.75 8.28
CA LEU A 147 -4.36 -7.62 9.16
C LEU A 147 -5.31 -8.00 10.29
N GLY A 148 -6.01 -9.15 10.16
CA GLY A 148 -7.10 -9.49 11.07
C GLY A 148 -8.31 -8.56 10.90
N SER A 149 -8.78 -7.96 11.98
CA SER A 149 -9.93 -7.06 11.94
C SER A 149 -9.58 -5.71 11.30
N ILE A 150 -10.12 -5.46 10.09
CA ILE A 150 -10.00 -4.16 9.40
C ILE A 150 -10.54 -3.03 10.28
N ARG A 151 -11.66 -3.24 10.98
CA ARG A 151 -12.25 -2.24 11.88
C ARG A 151 -11.31 -1.83 13.02
N ASN A 152 -10.60 -2.79 13.59
CA ASN A 152 -9.63 -2.48 14.65
C ASN A 152 -8.39 -1.81 14.07
N PHE A 153 -8.01 -2.16 12.82
CA PHE A 153 -6.90 -1.50 12.14
C PHE A 153 -7.23 -0.05 11.77
N GLU A 154 -8.45 0.25 11.28
CA GLU A 154 -8.92 1.62 11.05
C GLU A 154 -8.88 2.47 12.33
N LYS A 155 -9.34 1.91 13.46
CA LYS A 155 -9.28 2.59 14.78
C LYS A 155 -7.84 2.84 15.23
N LEU A 156 -6.94 1.87 15.02
CA LEU A 156 -5.51 2.03 15.31
C LEU A 156 -4.91 3.18 14.51
N VAL A 157 -5.19 3.25 13.20
CA VAL A 157 -4.70 4.33 12.34
C VAL A 157 -5.21 5.68 12.81
N SER A 158 -6.50 5.80 13.11
CA SER A 158 -7.08 7.04 13.65
C SER A 158 -6.42 7.47 14.97
N LEU A 159 -6.23 6.53 15.90
CA LEU A 159 -5.52 6.80 17.16
C LEU A 159 -4.06 7.25 16.94
N CYS A 160 -3.35 6.60 16.02
CA CYS A 160 -1.98 6.99 15.69
C CYS A 160 -1.92 8.41 15.10
N ASP A 161 -2.88 8.78 14.25
CA ASP A 161 -2.99 10.14 13.72
C ASP A 161 -3.27 11.17 14.82
N GLU A 162 -4.19 10.88 15.75
CA GLU A 162 -4.47 11.72 16.93
C GLU A 162 -3.24 11.92 17.81
N LEU A 163 -2.42 10.88 17.94
CA LEU A 163 -1.18 10.91 18.72
C LEU A 163 0.03 11.47 17.95
N GLY A 164 -0.14 11.81 16.66
CA GLY A 164 0.95 12.27 15.79
C GLY A 164 1.98 11.20 15.47
N LYS A 165 1.62 9.91 15.52
CA LYS A 165 2.52 8.77 15.30
C LYS A 165 2.28 8.15 13.93
N ALA A 166 3.35 8.03 13.13
CA ALA A 166 3.26 7.42 11.81
C ALA A 166 3.35 5.88 11.88
N ILE A 167 2.74 5.23 10.88
CA ILE A 167 2.75 3.76 10.74
C ILE A 167 3.44 3.40 9.44
N VAL A 168 4.34 2.41 9.48
CA VAL A 168 4.88 1.74 8.31
C VAL A 168 4.60 0.25 8.34
N VAL A 169 4.25 -0.33 7.19
CA VAL A 169 3.86 -1.74 7.05
C VAL A 169 4.69 -2.42 5.97
N ILE A 170 5.23 -3.59 6.31
CA ILE A 170 5.57 -4.61 5.32
C ILE A 170 4.40 -5.60 5.27
N LYS A 171 3.69 -5.66 4.14
CA LYS A 171 2.64 -6.65 3.91
C LYS A 171 3.19 -7.73 2.99
N ILE A 172 3.29 -8.94 3.50
CA ILE A 172 3.69 -10.11 2.72
C ILE A 172 2.49 -10.83 2.11
N GLY A 173 2.73 -11.87 1.30
CA GLY A 173 1.66 -12.57 0.57
C GLY A 173 1.35 -11.92 -0.77
N LYS A 174 2.35 -11.38 -1.46
CA LYS A 174 2.20 -10.79 -2.81
C LYS A 174 2.12 -11.84 -3.90
N SER A 175 2.96 -12.87 -3.85
CA SER A 175 2.97 -13.98 -4.80
C SER A 175 2.06 -15.10 -4.33
N GLU A 176 1.59 -15.93 -5.27
CA GLU A 176 0.78 -17.12 -4.96
C GLU A 176 1.50 -18.05 -3.96
N HIS A 177 2.79 -18.27 -4.12
CA HIS A 177 3.59 -19.04 -3.16
C HIS A 177 3.58 -18.42 -1.76
N ALA A 178 3.71 -17.10 -1.66
CA ALA A 178 3.67 -16.42 -0.37
C ALA A 178 2.27 -16.41 0.25
N GLN A 179 1.20 -16.37 -0.56
CA GLN A 179 -0.18 -16.48 -0.09
C GLN A 179 -0.46 -17.88 0.48
N LEU A 180 -0.06 -18.94 -0.22
CA LEU A 180 -0.17 -20.31 0.26
C LEU A 180 0.62 -20.51 1.55
N SER A 181 1.82 -19.95 1.63
CA SER A 181 2.65 -19.98 2.84
C SER A 181 1.96 -19.28 4.03
N ALA A 182 1.38 -18.09 3.83
CA ALA A 182 0.69 -17.36 4.89
C ALA A 182 -0.50 -18.14 5.46
N VAL A 183 -1.30 -18.81 4.60
CA VAL A 183 -2.40 -19.68 5.04
C VAL A 183 -1.90 -20.85 5.88
N SER A 184 -0.79 -21.51 5.46
CA SER A 184 -0.23 -22.66 6.16
C SER A 184 0.52 -22.30 7.44
N HIS A 185 1.07 -21.07 7.56
CA HIS A 185 1.88 -20.67 8.71
C HIS A 185 1.13 -19.93 9.81
N THR A 186 0.09 -19.18 9.48
CA THR A 186 -0.61 -18.34 10.48
C THR A 186 -2.13 -18.43 10.36
N ALA A 187 -2.66 -19.27 9.47
CA ALA A 187 -4.09 -19.33 9.10
C ALA A 187 -4.68 -17.95 8.71
N SER A 188 -3.81 -17.03 8.26
CA SER A 188 -4.19 -15.67 7.92
C SER A 188 -4.60 -15.55 6.47
N LEU A 189 -5.72 -14.87 6.20
CA LEU A 189 -6.10 -14.48 4.85
C LEU A 189 -5.18 -13.33 4.40
N ALA A 190 -4.29 -13.62 3.46
CA ALA A 190 -3.38 -12.61 2.91
C ALA A 190 -4.11 -11.57 2.05
N GLY A 191 -5.20 -11.98 1.38
CA GLY A 191 -5.94 -11.15 0.42
C GLY A 191 -5.13 -10.81 -0.84
N ASN A 192 -5.73 -10.02 -1.73
CA ASN A 192 -5.07 -9.55 -2.95
C ASN A 192 -4.08 -8.41 -2.64
N ASP A 193 -2.89 -8.44 -3.25
CA ASP A 193 -1.85 -7.42 -3.04
C ASP A 193 -2.28 -6.01 -3.48
N LYS A 194 -3.08 -5.89 -4.55
CA LYS A 194 -3.65 -4.62 -5.00
C LYS A 194 -4.64 -4.07 -3.96
N GLY A 195 -5.46 -4.93 -3.36
CA GLY A 195 -6.35 -4.56 -2.26
C GLY A 195 -5.59 -4.08 -1.03
N ALA A 196 -4.52 -4.78 -0.65
CA ALA A 196 -3.64 -4.35 0.44
C ALA A 196 -3.02 -2.97 0.16
N SER A 197 -2.50 -2.74 -1.06
CA SER A 197 -1.92 -1.46 -1.45
C SER A 197 -2.95 -0.33 -1.42
N ALA A 198 -4.15 -0.58 -1.95
CA ALA A 198 -5.25 0.37 -1.94
C ALA A 198 -5.70 0.72 -0.51
N LEU A 199 -5.77 -0.27 0.38
CA LEU A 199 -6.11 -0.07 1.79
C LEU A 199 -5.06 0.79 2.50
N MET A 200 -3.76 0.47 2.36
CA MET A 200 -2.69 1.26 2.98
C MET A 200 -2.69 2.71 2.46
N LYS A 201 -2.85 2.90 1.15
CA LYS A 201 -2.97 4.22 0.53
C LYS A 201 -4.16 5.00 1.10
N ARG A 202 -5.34 4.37 1.18
CA ARG A 202 -6.55 4.98 1.76
C ARG A 202 -6.33 5.44 3.20
N LEU A 203 -5.68 4.61 4.00
CA LEU A 203 -5.43 4.90 5.42
C LEU A 203 -4.21 5.81 5.64
N GLY A 204 -3.51 6.21 4.59
CA GLY A 204 -2.26 6.98 4.69
C GLY A 204 -1.16 6.24 5.45
N VAL A 205 -1.16 4.92 5.40
CA VAL A 205 -0.15 4.07 6.02
C VAL A 205 0.98 3.85 5.03
N ALA A 206 2.21 4.12 5.43
CA ALA A 206 3.38 3.87 4.62
C ALA A 206 3.53 2.37 4.36
N ARG A 207 3.74 1.97 3.10
CA ARG A 207 3.98 0.58 2.72
C ARG A 207 5.33 0.45 2.04
N VAL A 208 6.15 -0.49 2.50
CA VAL A 208 7.48 -0.76 1.99
C VAL A 208 7.66 -2.24 1.67
N ASN A 209 8.73 -2.58 0.92
CA ASN A 209 8.89 -3.90 0.32
C ASN A 209 10.03 -4.73 0.91
N SER A 210 10.94 -4.10 1.66
CA SER A 210 12.09 -4.78 2.27
C SER A 210 12.27 -4.38 3.73
N LEU A 211 12.99 -5.21 4.49
CA LEU A 211 13.35 -4.90 5.88
C LEU A 211 14.26 -3.68 5.98
N SER A 212 15.11 -3.46 4.98
CA SER A 212 15.98 -2.30 4.91
C SER A 212 15.15 -1.00 4.75
N GLU A 213 14.25 -0.96 3.76
CA GLU A 213 13.32 0.18 3.59
C GLU A 213 12.47 0.42 4.86
N PHE A 214 12.06 -0.66 5.54
CA PHE A 214 11.27 -0.57 6.76
C PHE A 214 12.04 0.11 7.90
N ILE A 215 13.30 -0.27 8.11
CA ILE A 215 14.15 0.35 9.13
C ILE A 215 14.41 1.82 8.80
N GLU A 216 14.74 2.13 7.54
CA GLU A 216 15.01 3.51 7.11
C GLU A 216 13.75 4.39 7.25
N THR A 217 12.57 3.87 6.88
CA THR A 217 11.29 4.60 7.07
C THR A 217 11.00 4.85 8.54
N LEU A 218 11.23 3.87 9.41
CA LEU A 218 11.07 4.05 10.86
C LEU A 218 12.04 5.08 11.43
N LYS A 219 13.26 5.22 10.88
CA LYS A 219 14.19 6.30 11.28
C LYS A 219 13.67 7.67 10.87
N VAL A 220 13.11 7.82 9.66
CA VAL A 220 12.44 9.08 9.26
C VAL A 220 11.31 9.41 10.22
N PHE A 221 10.45 8.44 10.52
CA PHE A 221 9.33 8.64 11.42
C PHE A 221 9.76 8.92 12.87
N HIS A 222 10.80 8.28 13.35
CA HIS A 222 11.35 8.52 14.68
C HIS A 222 11.89 9.94 14.82
N CYS A 223 12.66 10.41 13.83
CA CYS A 223 13.34 11.72 13.88
C CYS A 223 12.43 12.89 13.53
N HIS A 224 11.41 12.67 12.69
CA HIS A 224 10.59 13.77 12.16
C HIS A 224 9.08 13.48 12.16
N GLY A 225 8.66 12.25 11.98
CA GLY A 225 7.28 11.89 11.63
C GLY A 225 7.05 11.86 10.13
N ARG A 226 5.79 12.07 9.70
CA ARG A 226 5.44 12.13 8.27
C ARG A 226 6.05 13.37 7.61
N LEU A 227 6.46 13.22 6.35
CA LEU A 227 6.89 14.35 5.54
C LEU A 227 5.68 15.09 4.93
N SER A 228 5.82 16.38 4.72
CA SER A 228 4.76 17.23 4.13
C SER A 228 4.55 16.99 2.63
N GLY A 229 5.56 16.46 1.96
CA GLY A 229 5.55 16.17 0.53
C GLY A 229 6.82 15.46 0.08
N SER A 230 6.99 15.35 -1.23
CA SER A 230 8.05 14.61 -1.90
C SER A 230 9.06 15.49 -2.66
N SER A 231 9.04 16.80 -2.41
CA SER A 231 9.98 17.76 -3.02
C SER A 231 11.29 17.80 -2.27
N VAL A 232 12.38 17.45 -2.95
CA VAL A 232 13.70 17.21 -2.35
C VAL A 232 14.71 18.26 -2.84
N ALA A 233 15.55 18.74 -1.93
CA ALA A 233 16.82 19.37 -2.29
C ALA A 233 17.95 18.43 -1.90
N SER A 234 18.78 18.02 -2.87
CA SER A 234 19.93 17.15 -2.63
C SER A 234 21.24 17.89 -2.86
N VAL A 235 22.20 17.69 -1.95
CA VAL A 235 23.54 18.25 -2.05
C VAL A 235 24.59 17.17 -1.83
N SER A 236 25.67 17.20 -2.61
CA SER A 236 26.83 16.31 -2.46
C SER A 236 28.12 17.03 -2.85
N CYS A 237 29.28 16.50 -2.45
CA CYS A 237 30.58 17.02 -2.87
C CYS A 237 31.09 16.38 -4.19
N SER A 238 30.26 15.54 -4.81
CA SER A 238 30.63 14.70 -5.96
C SER A 238 29.54 14.74 -7.04
N GLY A 239 29.96 15.04 -8.28
CA GLY A 239 29.05 14.97 -9.43
C GLY A 239 28.54 13.57 -9.72
N GLY A 240 29.31 12.53 -9.33
CA GLY A 240 28.87 11.14 -9.44
C GLY A 240 27.65 10.84 -8.54
N GLU A 241 27.68 11.32 -7.32
CA GLU A 241 26.56 11.17 -6.36
C GLU A 241 25.33 11.97 -6.78
N ALA A 242 25.53 13.22 -7.25
CA ALA A 242 24.44 14.05 -7.76
C ALA A 242 23.77 13.44 -8.98
N SER A 243 24.53 12.81 -9.88
CA SER A 243 23.98 12.08 -11.02
C SER A 243 23.28 10.80 -10.61
N LEU A 244 23.87 10.03 -9.67
CA LEU A 244 23.31 8.76 -9.21
C LEU A 244 21.93 8.96 -8.57
N ILE A 245 21.79 9.92 -7.65
CA ILE A 245 20.50 10.19 -7.02
C ILE A 245 19.44 10.66 -8.04
N ALA A 246 19.85 11.46 -9.05
CA ALA A 246 18.94 11.87 -10.13
C ALA A 246 18.44 10.69 -10.95
N ASP A 247 19.33 9.74 -11.27
CA ASP A 247 18.98 8.54 -12.06
C ASP A 247 18.06 7.60 -11.27
N ILE A 248 18.35 7.34 -10.00
CA ILE A 248 17.50 6.49 -9.12
C ILE A 248 16.10 7.12 -8.96
N CYS A 249 16.02 8.44 -8.85
CA CYS A 249 14.74 9.14 -8.71
C CYS A 249 13.97 9.28 -10.02
N ASN A 250 14.57 8.96 -11.17
CA ASN A 250 13.90 9.11 -12.47
C ASN A 250 12.67 8.19 -12.57
N GLY A 251 11.51 8.80 -12.78
CA GLY A 251 10.22 8.08 -12.80
C GLY A 251 9.64 7.73 -11.42
N SER A 252 10.31 8.12 -10.33
CA SER A 252 9.78 7.99 -8.97
C SER A 252 8.81 9.14 -8.62
N GLN A 253 8.25 9.10 -7.40
CA GLN A 253 7.40 10.16 -6.87
C GLN A 253 8.19 11.35 -6.30
N LEU A 254 9.53 11.24 -6.19
CA LEU A 254 10.37 12.31 -5.69
C LEU A 254 10.60 13.37 -6.76
N LEU A 255 10.52 14.63 -6.35
CA LEU A 255 10.68 15.77 -7.23
C LEU A 255 11.93 16.57 -6.83
N PHE A 256 12.73 16.93 -7.82
CA PHE A 256 13.80 17.94 -7.67
C PHE A 256 13.34 19.26 -8.28
N PRO A 257 12.72 20.17 -7.50
CA PRO A 257 12.26 21.45 -8.02
C PRO A 257 13.42 22.26 -8.62
N LYS A 258 13.14 22.98 -9.71
CA LYS A 258 14.10 23.94 -10.25
C LYS A 258 14.40 25.02 -9.22
N LEU A 259 15.66 25.49 -9.18
CA LEU A 259 16.09 26.54 -8.27
C LEU A 259 15.33 27.84 -8.52
N THR A 260 14.84 28.45 -7.45
CA THR A 260 14.29 29.83 -7.49
C THR A 260 15.41 30.85 -7.62
N LYS A 261 15.05 32.10 -7.88
CA LYS A 261 16.03 33.20 -7.93
C LYS A 261 16.72 33.40 -6.60
N GLU A 262 15.98 33.26 -5.51
CA GLU A 262 16.49 33.38 -4.13
C GLU A 262 17.50 32.28 -3.83
N GLN A 263 17.20 31.05 -4.17
CA GLN A 263 18.14 29.91 -4.05
C GLN A 263 19.40 30.14 -4.89
N THR A 264 19.24 30.53 -6.15
CA THR A 264 20.36 30.81 -7.07
C THR A 264 21.27 31.93 -6.55
N ASN A 265 20.70 33.03 -6.02
CA ASN A 265 21.48 34.14 -5.46
C ASN A 265 22.24 33.71 -4.22
N GLY A 266 21.61 32.98 -3.30
CA GLY A 266 22.24 32.45 -2.10
C GLY A 266 23.38 31.49 -2.41
N LEU A 267 23.18 30.58 -3.35
CA LEU A 267 24.21 29.64 -3.80
C LEU A 267 25.37 30.33 -4.50
N ASN A 268 25.12 31.33 -5.35
CA ASN A 268 26.18 32.13 -5.98
C ASN A 268 27.03 32.87 -4.91
N SER A 269 26.38 33.38 -3.87
CA SER A 269 27.08 34.02 -2.77
C SER A 269 27.99 33.07 -1.98
N ALA A 270 27.54 31.83 -1.78
CA ALA A 270 28.27 30.81 -1.02
C ALA A 270 29.38 30.13 -1.84
N LEU A 271 29.10 29.79 -3.12
CA LEU A 271 29.97 28.95 -3.95
C LEU A 271 30.75 29.72 -5.03
N GLY A 272 30.30 30.93 -5.37
CA GLY A 272 30.89 31.72 -6.46
C GLY A 272 30.56 31.14 -7.86
N ALA A 273 31.28 31.63 -8.87
CA ALA A 273 31.00 31.31 -10.27
C ALA A 273 31.58 29.96 -10.76
N LYS A 274 32.27 29.22 -9.89
CA LYS A 274 32.97 27.98 -10.28
C LYS A 274 32.08 26.72 -10.26
N VAL A 275 30.88 26.83 -9.68
CA VAL A 275 29.95 25.71 -9.49
C VAL A 275 28.73 25.89 -10.36
N ALA A 276 28.36 24.85 -11.10
CA ALA A 276 27.10 24.81 -11.85
C ALA A 276 25.93 24.59 -10.88
N LEU A 277 25.00 25.55 -10.84
CA LEU A 277 23.89 25.52 -9.90
C LEU A 277 22.72 24.70 -10.44
N ALA A 278 22.39 23.62 -9.74
CA ALA A 278 21.29 22.71 -10.08
C ALA A 278 20.67 22.12 -8.79
N ASN A 279 19.61 21.37 -8.90
CA ASN A 279 19.10 20.46 -7.91
C ASN A 279 18.83 19.10 -8.61
N PRO A 280 19.58 18.04 -8.28
CA PRO A 280 20.63 17.89 -7.26
C PRO A 280 21.85 18.79 -7.46
N LEU A 281 22.48 19.23 -6.36
CA LEU A 281 23.63 20.15 -6.38
C LEU A 281 24.93 19.38 -6.07
N ASP A 282 25.88 19.42 -7.00
CA ASP A 282 27.28 19.12 -6.69
C ASP A 282 27.98 20.42 -6.28
N TYR A 283 28.30 20.56 -4.99
CA TYR A 283 28.99 21.73 -4.48
C TYR A 283 30.52 21.63 -4.56
N HIS A 284 31.03 20.49 -5.08
CA HIS A 284 32.44 20.15 -5.16
C HIS A 284 33.16 20.19 -3.79
N THR A 285 34.46 19.89 -3.79
CA THR A 285 35.28 19.91 -2.57
C THR A 285 35.84 21.28 -2.22
N TYR A 286 35.48 22.34 -2.98
CA TYR A 286 36.06 23.67 -2.78
C TYR A 286 35.78 24.30 -1.41
N ILE A 287 34.68 23.92 -0.80
CA ILE A 287 34.28 24.42 0.54
C ILE A 287 34.43 23.36 1.63
N TRP A 288 35.03 22.20 1.29
CA TRP A 288 35.26 21.13 2.26
C TRP A 288 36.14 21.63 3.42
N GLY A 289 35.76 21.31 4.65
CA GLY A 289 36.42 21.79 5.86
C GLY A 289 35.89 23.14 6.38
N ASP A 290 35.15 23.93 5.59
CA ASP A 290 34.50 25.17 6.01
C ASP A 290 33.02 24.94 6.33
N ALA A 291 32.72 24.49 7.54
CA ALA A 291 31.37 24.21 8.00
C ALA A 291 30.40 25.38 7.82
N SER A 292 30.88 26.62 7.93
CA SER A 292 30.06 27.82 7.77
C SER A 292 29.62 28.01 6.32
N LYS A 293 30.52 27.87 5.34
CA LYS A 293 30.20 27.96 3.93
C LYS A 293 29.33 26.79 3.46
N MET A 294 29.60 25.57 3.96
CA MET A 294 28.75 24.41 3.72
C MET A 294 27.34 24.67 4.25
N ALA A 295 27.18 25.15 5.47
CA ALA A 295 25.89 25.51 6.05
C ALA A 295 25.16 26.57 5.22
N GLN A 296 25.87 27.64 4.80
CA GLN A 296 25.29 28.68 3.95
C GLN A 296 24.78 28.10 2.63
N THR A 297 25.54 27.18 2.02
CA THR A 297 25.12 26.45 0.80
C THR A 297 23.86 25.62 1.04
N PHE A 298 23.84 24.82 2.11
CA PHE A 298 22.72 23.95 2.44
C PHE A 298 21.45 24.75 2.78
N ILE A 299 21.58 25.83 3.56
CA ILE A 299 20.46 26.73 3.86
C ILE A 299 19.92 27.34 2.57
N SER A 300 20.81 27.83 1.69
CA SER A 300 20.39 28.49 0.44
C SER A 300 19.52 27.66 -0.44
N ILE A 301 19.79 26.33 -0.54
CA ILE A 301 18.98 25.44 -1.38
C ILE A 301 17.77 24.86 -0.63
N MET A 302 17.86 24.56 0.67
CA MET A 302 16.87 23.81 1.42
C MET A 302 15.77 24.66 2.08
N GLN A 303 16.01 25.96 2.32
CA GLN A 303 15.05 26.81 3.04
C GLN A 303 13.79 27.17 2.25
N ASP A 304 13.84 27.11 0.92
CA ASP A 304 12.73 27.50 0.05
C ASP A 304 11.47 26.66 0.33
N LYS A 305 10.29 27.30 0.27
CA LYS A 305 9.00 26.67 0.55
C LYS A 305 8.65 25.52 -0.37
N ASN A 306 9.28 25.45 -1.57
CA ASN A 306 9.10 24.38 -2.52
C ASN A 306 9.89 23.10 -2.20
N ILE A 307 10.62 23.06 -1.08
CA ILE A 307 11.37 21.89 -0.61
C ILE A 307 10.75 21.35 0.67
N ASP A 308 10.46 20.06 0.69
CA ASP A 308 9.90 19.35 1.85
C ASP A 308 10.99 18.74 2.74
N ILE A 309 12.07 18.23 2.13
CA ILE A 309 13.20 17.61 2.83
C ILE A 309 14.53 17.96 2.14
N GLY A 310 15.58 18.20 2.96
CA GLY A 310 16.95 18.29 2.47
C GLY A 310 17.70 16.98 2.62
N ILE A 311 18.46 16.59 1.60
CA ILE A 311 19.35 15.43 1.62
C ILE A 311 20.79 15.93 1.47
N ILE A 312 21.66 15.51 2.38
CA ILE A 312 23.11 15.68 2.29
C ILE A 312 23.69 14.30 2.05
N ILE A 313 24.23 14.06 0.86
CA ILE A 313 24.87 12.78 0.55
C ILE A 313 26.29 12.82 1.13
N VAL A 314 26.59 11.84 1.96
CA VAL A 314 27.91 11.72 2.61
C VAL A 314 28.18 10.27 3.00
N ASP A 315 29.32 9.75 2.58
CA ASP A 315 29.85 8.45 3.00
C ASP A 315 30.93 8.67 4.04
N PHE A 316 30.71 8.17 5.25
CA PHE A 316 31.71 8.25 6.32
C PHE A 316 32.80 7.21 6.12
N PRO A 317 34.07 7.55 6.41
CA PRO A 317 35.15 6.59 6.30
C PRO A 317 35.02 5.51 7.38
N ARG A 318 35.56 4.34 7.10
CA ARG A 318 35.63 3.23 8.06
C ARG A 318 36.49 3.62 9.26
N SER A 319 35.91 3.59 10.45
CA SER A 319 36.59 3.96 11.70
C SER A 319 37.75 3.03 12.07
N ASP A 320 37.74 1.78 11.54
CA ASP A 320 38.80 0.78 11.79
C ASP A 320 40.08 0.96 10.94
N PHE A 321 40.03 1.78 9.86
CA PHE A 321 41.15 2.03 8.96
C PHE A 321 41.44 3.49 8.67
N CYS A 322 40.48 4.38 8.85
CA CYS A 322 40.56 5.77 8.41
C CYS A 322 40.30 6.72 9.57
N ASP A 323 40.83 7.96 9.44
CA ASP A 323 40.51 9.05 10.35
C ASP A 323 39.22 9.75 9.89
N PRO A 324 38.14 9.77 10.69
CA PRO A 324 36.88 10.41 10.34
C PRO A 324 36.84 11.91 10.62
N ASP A 325 37.83 12.51 11.24
CA ASP A 325 37.81 13.89 11.76
C ASP A 325 37.49 14.92 10.66
N ALA A 326 38.00 14.71 9.44
CA ALA A 326 37.72 15.59 8.30
C ALA A 326 36.24 15.63 7.86
N TRP A 327 35.40 14.66 8.27
CA TRP A 327 33.96 14.60 7.98
C TRP A 327 33.12 15.34 9.02
N SER A 328 33.70 15.74 10.16
CA SER A 328 33.00 16.49 11.21
C SER A 328 32.40 17.80 10.69
N CYS A 329 33.03 18.47 9.72
CA CYS A 329 32.54 19.69 9.11
C CYS A 329 31.16 19.52 8.42
N VAL A 330 30.87 18.36 7.83
CA VAL A 330 29.56 18.09 7.20
C VAL A 330 28.47 17.98 8.26
N VAL A 331 28.74 17.27 9.35
CA VAL A 331 27.81 17.15 10.48
C VAL A 331 27.54 18.50 11.13
N GLU A 332 28.59 19.29 11.36
CA GLU A 332 28.48 20.65 11.92
C GLU A 332 27.64 21.55 11.00
N ALA A 333 27.92 21.55 9.69
CA ALA A 333 27.13 22.29 8.69
C ALA A 333 25.65 21.85 8.67
N ALA A 334 25.38 20.56 8.75
CA ALA A 334 24.02 20.02 8.83
C ALA A 334 23.28 20.49 10.09
N VAL A 335 23.95 20.49 11.25
CA VAL A 335 23.40 21.00 12.52
C VAL A 335 23.06 22.47 12.44
N ILE A 336 23.97 23.30 11.90
CA ILE A 336 23.75 24.74 11.69
C ILE A 336 22.52 24.91 10.76
N THR A 337 22.48 24.18 9.66
CA THR A 337 21.38 24.23 8.70
C THR A 337 20.04 23.85 9.37
N LYS A 338 20.01 22.75 10.12
CA LYS A 338 18.80 22.27 10.82
C LYS A 338 18.25 23.31 11.79
N LYS A 339 19.13 24.00 12.52
CA LYS A 339 18.74 25.09 13.43
C LYS A 339 18.15 26.29 12.69
N ALA A 340 18.68 26.59 11.49
CA ALA A 340 18.24 27.74 10.71
C ALA A 340 16.90 27.55 10.02
N ILE A 341 16.68 26.41 9.37
CA ILE A 341 15.51 26.21 8.47
C ILE A 341 14.36 25.41 9.09
N LYS A 342 14.57 24.71 10.19
CA LYS A 342 13.56 23.86 10.90
C LYS A 342 12.89 22.76 10.04
N LYS A 343 13.41 22.48 8.85
CA LYS A 343 12.93 21.40 7.98
C LYS A 343 13.62 20.07 8.29
N PRO A 344 13.07 18.91 7.87
CA PRO A 344 13.78 17.64 7.95
C PRO A 344 15.04 17.67 7.08
N ILE A 345 16.14 17.17 7.65
CA ILE A 345 17.42 17.03 6.95
C ILE A 345 17.90 15.61 7.16
N ALA A 346 18.15 14.91 6.05
CA ALA A 346 18.74 13.59 6.04
C ALA A 346 20.23 13.67 5.65
N LEU A 347 21.07 12.93 6.37
CA LEU A 347 22.39 12.52 5.90
C LEU A 347 22.25 11.13 5.33
N MET A 348 22.57 10.96 4.06
CA MET A 348 22.38 9.73 3.31
C MET A 348 23.70 9.22 2.77
N SER A 349 24.04 7.97 3.06
CA SER A 349 25.18 7.31 2.43
C SER A 349 24.78 6.66 1.10
N THR A 350 25.75 6.52 0.20
CA THR A 350 25.55 5.78 -1.05
C THR A 350 25.41 4.27 -0.80
N LEU A 351 26.20 3.74 0.14
CA LEU A 351 26.15 2.35 0.59
C LEU A 351 25.72 2.29 2.05
N ALA A 352 24.92 1.28 2.40
CA ALA A 352 24.37 1.15 3.75
C ALA A 352 25.45 1.08 4.84
N GLU A 353 26.61 0.50 4.53
CA GLU A 353 27.75 0.30 5.43
C GLU A 353 28.50 1.60 5.75
N ASN A 354 28.32 2.65 4.96
CA ASN A 354 29.09 3.90 5.08
C ASN A 354 28.50 4.88 6.11
N ILE A 355 27.47 4.49 6.86
CA ILE A 355 27.06 5.12 8.12
C ILE A 355 27.07 4.04 9.21
N GLU A 356 28.09 4.05 10.04
CA GLU A 356 28.19 3.13 11.17
C GLU A 356 27.09 3.41 12.21
N GLU A 357 26.73 2.39 13.01
CA GLU A 357 25.66 2.50 14.02
C GLU A 357 25.90 3.63 15.02
N SER A 358 27.15 3.84 15.43
CA SER A 358 27.55 4.94 16.33
C SER A 358 27.29 6.32 15.72
N VAL A 359 27.62 6.49 14.44
CA VAL A 359 27.40 7.71 13.67
C VAL A 359 25.88 7.95 13.50
N ALA A 360 25.13 6.91 13.14
CA ALA A 360 23.68 7.01 13.00
C ALA A 360 22.99 7.44 14.31
N LYS A 361 23.39 6.85 15.44
CA LYS A 361 22.88 7.24 16.77
C LYS A 361 23.23 8.69 17.12
N ASP A 362 24.46 9.11 16.86
CA ASP A 362 24.92 10.48 17.11
C ASP A 362 24.14 11.51 16.26
N LEU A 363 23.91 11.23 14.98
CA LEU A 363 23.11 12.10 14.09
C LEU A 363 21.68 12.27 14.60
N MET A 364 21.05 11.21 15.08
CA MET A 364 19.69 11.29 15.64
C MET A 364 19.63 12.17 16.90
N THR A 365 20.65 12.14 17.77
CA THR A 365 20.72 13.05 18.93
C THR A 365 20.75 14.53 18.53
N LYS A 366 21.20 14.81 17.30
CA LYS A 366 21.29 16.14 16.70
C LYS A 366 20.04 16.53 15.88
N ASN A 367 18.96 15.71 15.94
CA ASN A 367 17.74 15.85 15.14
C ASN A 367 17.99 15.81 13.61
N LEU A 368 18.99 15.05 13.20
CA LEU A 368 19.28 14.72 11.80
C LEU A 368 18.84 13.29 11.52
N ILE A 369 18.44 13.01 10.28
CA ILE A 369 17.93 11.70 9.87
C ILE A 369 19.07 10.94 9.20
N PRO A 370 19.65 9.90 9.81
CA PRO A 370 20.65 9.06 9.15
C PRO A 370 19.96 8.05 8.23
N LEU A 371 20.26 8.07 6.94
CA LEU A 371 19.74 7.10 5.97
C LEU A 371 20.89 6.24 5.43
N CYS A 372 20.85 4.96 5.75
CA CYS A 372 21.90 4.00 5.41
C CYS A 372 21.58 3.33 4.06
N GLY A 373 22.25 3.77 3.00
CA GLY A 373 22.03 3.33 1.62
C GLY A 373 21.09 4.26 0.86
N MET A 374 21.44 4.53 -0.42
CA MET A 374 20.69 5.50 -1.23
C MET A 374 19.33 4.94 -1.66
N ASP A 375 19.28 3.70 -2.12
CA ASP A 375 18.02 3.08 -2.57
C ASP A 375 17.00 2.99 -1.42
N GLU A 376 17.41 2.45 -0.28
CA GLU A 376 16.56 2.30 0.89
C GLU A 376 16.16 3.65 1.48
N GLY A 377 17.09 4.60 1.51
CA GLY A 377 16.85 5.95 2.01
C GLY A 377 15.83 6.73 1.16
N LEU A 378 15.93 6.63 -0.16
CA LEU A 378 14.97 7.26 -1.07
C LEU A 378 13.60 6.58 -0.99
N ALA A 379 13.55 5.25 -0.92
CA ALA A 379 12.31 4.51 -0.69
C ALA A 379 11.66 4.92 0.64
N ALA A 380 12.44 5.13 1.69
CA ALA A 380 11.96 5.61 2.97
C ALA A 380 11.36 7.03 2.89
N ILE A 381 11.98 7.94 2.15
CA ILE A 381 11.45 9.29 1.93
C ILE A 381 10.12 9.22 1.15
N ILE A 382 10.04 8.40 0.10
CA ILE A 382 8.79 8.17 -0.64
C ILE A 382 7.70 7.64 0.30
N ALA A 383 7.99 6.63 1.09
CA ALA A 383 7.05 6.03 2.02
C ALA A 383 6.59 7.03 3.10
N ALA A 384 7.52 7.85 3.63
CA ALA A 384 7.22 8.87 4.62
C ALA A 384 6.41 10.06 4.07
N SER A 385 6.45 10.27 2.75
CA SER A 385 5.69 11.30 2.04
C SER A 385 4.26 10.86 1.67
N ALA A 386 3.88 9.62 1.98
CA ALA A 386 2.54 9.11 1.68
C ALA A 386 1.47 9.96 2.37
N GLN A 387 0.61 10.57 1.55
CA GLN A 387 -0.45 11.43 2.04
C GLN A 387 -1.69 10.61 2.41
N LYS A 388 -2.36 11.03 3.47
CA LYS A 388 -3.66 10.51 3.88
C LYS A 388 -4.73 10.97 2.90
N THR A 389 -5.74 10.14 2.66
CA THR A 389 -6.94 10.56 1.94
C THR A 389 -7.81 11.47 2.81
N ASP A 390 -8.72 12.22 2.18
CA ASP A 390 -9.64 13.13 2.90
C ASP A 390 -10.71 12.39 3.71
N LEU A 391 -10.84 11.07 3.55
CA LEU A 391 -11.82 10.25 4.26
C LEU A 391 -11.30 9.82 5.63
N ASP A 392 -11.98 10.28 6.67
CA ASP A 392 -11.78 9.76 8.02
C ASP A 392 -12.24 8.29 8.09
N PRO A 393 -11.38 7.34 8.45
CA PRO A 393 -11.71 5.92 8.46
C PRO A 393 -12.77 5.55 9.52
N VAL A 394 -12.97 6.37 10.54
CA VAL A 394 -14.01 6.13 11.56
C VAL A 394 -15.40 6.52 11.04
N ASN A 395 -15.51 7.68 10.37
CA ASN A 395 -16.78 8.18 9.84
C ASN A 395 -17.14 7.53 8.50
N TYR A 396 -16.14 7.16 7.70
CA TYR A 396 -16.29 6.50 6.40
C TYR A 396 -15.52 5.19 6.38
N PRO A 397 -15.93 4.18 7.15
CA PRO A 397 -15.21 2.93 7.25
C PRO A 397 -15.25 2.14 5.93
N VAL A 398 -14.26 1.31 5.70
CA VAL A 398 -14.19 0.38 4.55
C VAL A 398 -15.48 -0.43 4.46
N ILE A 399 -16.04 -0.59 3.27
CA ILE A 399 -17.22 -1.44 3.06
C ILE A 399 -16.77 -2.90 3.12
N LEU A 400 -17.22 -3.59 4.18
CA LEU A 400 -16.95 -5.02 4.38
C LEU A 400 -18.17 -5.85 3.96
N PRO A 401 -17.95 -7.08 3.48
CA PRO A 401 -19.04 -7.99 3.16
C PRO A 401 -19.77 -8.44 4.44
N ASN A 402 -21.10 -8.57 4.35
CA ASN A 402 -21.90 -8.93 5.51
C ASN A 402 -22.15 -10.44 5.66
N ASN A 403 -21.95 -11.28 4.61
CA ASN A 403 -22.19 -12.73 4.67
C ASN A 403 -21.49 -13.52 3.55
N ASN A 404 -21.18 -14.78 3.86
CA ASN A 404 -20.69 -15.79 2.92
C ASN A 404 -21.87 -16.64 2.38
N LYS A 405 -22.76 -16.05 1.58
CA LYS A 405 -23.71 -16.86 0.80
C LYS A 405 -23.00 -17.42 -0.45
N SER A 406 -23.41 -18.60 -0.91
CA SER A 406 -22.95 -19.10 -2.21
C SER A 406 -23.43 -18.16 -3.31
N ALA A 407 -22.48 -17.44 -3.93
CA ALA A 407 -22.80 -16.47 -4.95
C ALA A 407 -23.18 -17.15 -6.27
N CYS A 408 -24.23 -16.67 -6.93
CA CYS A 408 -24.69 -17.10 -8.24
C CYS A 408 -24.21 -16.13 -9.32
N LEU A 409 -23.68 -16.67 -10.42
CA LEU A 409 -23.29 -15.88 -11.57
C LEU A 409 -24.54 -15.52 -12.39
N LEU A 410 -24.80 -14.24 -12.58
CA LEU A 410 -25.85 -13.75 -13.46
C LEU A 410 -25.40 -13.85 -14.92
N ASN A 411 -26.36 -14.08 -15.83
CA ASN A 411 -26.07 -13.97 -17.25
C ASN A 411 -25.90 -12.50 -17.66
N GLU A 412 -25.32 -12.23 -18.84
CA GLU A 412 -25.00 -10.88 -19.28
C GLU A 412 -26.24 -9.97 -19.40
N ALA A 413 -27.38 -10.51 -19.87
CA ALA A 413 -28.61 -9.72 -20.00
C ALA A 413 -29.14 -9.27 -18.63
N ASP A 414 -29.13 -10.15 -17.63
CA ASP A 414 -29.52 -9.80 -16.26
C ASP A 414 -28.53 -8.83 -15.60
N SER A 415 -27.23 -9.02 -15.84
CA SER A 415 -26.20 -8.10 -15.36
C SER A 415 -26.39 -6.69 -15.92
N LYS A 416 -26.61 -6.55 -17.24
CA LYS A 416 -26.87 -5.28 -17.89
C LYS A 416 -28.19 -4.62 -17.44
N ARG A 417 -29.22 -5.43 -17.20
CA ARG A 417 -30.48 -4.92 -16.66
C ARG A 417 -30.25 -4.27 -15.29
N LEU A 418 -29.55 -4.93 -14.38
CA LEU A 418 -29.23 -4.37 -13.07
C LEU A 418 -28.41 -3.08 -13.20
N LEU A 419 -27.41 -3.03 -14.10
CA LEU A 419 -26.64 -1.82 -14.36
C LEU A 419 -27.52 -0.68 -14.87
N SER A 420 -28.42 -0.95 -15.81
CA SER A 420 -29.38 0.05 -16.32
C SER A 420 -30.35 0.55 -15.24
N GLU A 421 -30.82 -0.31 -14.34
CA GLU A 421 -31.71 0.05 -13.23
C GLU A 421 -31.06 1.02 -12.24
N ILE A 422 -29.74 0.96 -12.07
CA ILE A 422 -28.98 1.93 -11.27
C ILE A 422 -28.51 3.13 -12.09
N GLY A 423 -28.88 3.18 -13.38
CA GLY A 423 -28.58 4.31 -14.28
C GLY A 423 -27.17 4.28 -14.88
N VAL A 424 -26.44 3.17 -14.81
CA VAL A 424 -25.21 2.95 -15.59
C VAL A 424 -25.60 2.76 -17.05
N ASP A 425 -24.92 3.48 -17.94
CA ASP A 425 -25.22 3.47 -19.37
C ASP A 425 -24.81 2.13 -19.98
N THR A 426 -25.74 1.45 -20.65
CA THR A 426 -25.55 0.19 -21.38
C THR A 426 -26.10 0.31 -22.78
N PRO A 427 -25.62 -0.49 -23.77
CA PRO A 427 -26.22 -0.51 -25.09
C PRO A 427 -27.70 -0.90 -25.02
N ARG A 428 -28.52 -0.32 -25.90
CA ARG A 428 -29.88 -0.85 -26.08
C ARG A 428 -29.79 -2.27 -26.54
N ASN A 429 -30.54 -3.15 -25.91
CA ASN A 429 -30.45 -4.58 -26.15
C ASN A 429 -31.80 -5.28 -26.05
N VAL A 430 -31.90 -6.44 -26.69
CA VAL A 430 -33.06 -7.32 -26.67
C VAL A 430 -32.59 -8.77 -26.52
N VAL A 431 -33.26 -9.53 -25.66
CA VAL A 431 -33.03 -10.98 -25.55
C VAL A 431 -33.91 -11.69 -26.56
N VAL A 432 -33.29 -12.54 -27.38
CA VAL A 432 -33.96 -13.26 -28.46
C VAL A 432 -33.73 -14.78 -28.27
N ASN A 433 -34.80 -15.55 -28.31
CA ASN A 433 -34.77 -17.01 -28.19
C ASN A 433 -35.39 -17.73 -29.38
N ASN A 434 -35.96 -17.01 -30.33
CA ASN A 434 -36.47 -17.55 -31.59
C ASN A 434 -36.27 -16.57 -32.73
N ARG A 435 -36.33 -17.07 -33.98
CA ARG A 435 -36.06 -16.28 -35.19
C ARG A 435 -37.12 -15.21 -35.47
N GLU A 436 -38.37 -15.44 -35.05
CA GLU A 436 -39.47 -14.51 -35.30
C GLU A 436 -39.26 -13.16 -34.61
N LEU A 437 -38.55 -13.15 -33.48
CA LEU A 437 -38.23 -11.91 -32.75
C LEU A 437 -37.17 -11.05 -33.47
N ILE A 438 -36.43 -11.62 -34.42
CA ILE A 438 -35.39 -10.89 -35.17
C ILE A 438 -36.01 -9.92 -36.18
N THR A 439 -37.15 -10.26 -36.77
CA THR A 439 -37.78 -9.48 -37.85
C THR A 439 -38.30 -8.11 -37.42
N ASN A 440 -38.57 -7.91 -36.13
CA ASN A 440 -39.12 -6.67 -35.57
C ASN A 440 -38.27 -6.12 -34.39
N LEU A 441 -36.96 -6.09 -34.52
CA LEU A 441 -36.10 -5.59 -33.47
C LEU A 441 -36.17 -4.06 -33.36
N PRO A 442 -36.40 -3.51 -32.15
CA PRO A 442 -36.40 -2.07 -31.91
C PRO A 442 -34.97 -1.51 -31.72
N LEU A 443 -34.01 -1.96 -32.54
CA LEU A 443 -32.59 -1.61 -32.47
C LEU A 443 -32.12 -0.97 -33.77
N VAL A 444 -31.13 -0.11 -33.66
CA VAL A 444 -30.49 0.56 -34.80
C VAL A 444 -29.23 -0.20 -35.21
N PHE A 445 -29.15 -0.58 -36.48
CA PHE A 445 -27.94 -1.23 -37.02
C PHE A 445 -26.76 -0.22 -37.16
N PRO A 446 -25.53 -0.68 -37.02
CA PRO A 446 -25.11 -2.06 -36.84
C PRO A 446 -25.33 -2.58 -35.41
N VAL A 447 -25.54 -3.90 -35.29
CA VAL A 447 -25.75 -4.59 -34.02
C VAL A 447 -24.69 -5.66 -33.76
N ALA A 448 -24.59 -6.08 -32.51
CA ALA A 448 -23.86 -7.27 -32.08
C ALA A 448 -24.84 -8.35 -31.62
N ILE A 449 -24.51 -9.62 -31.89
CA ILE A 449 -25.22 -10.79 -31.35
C ILE A 449 -24.29 -11.58 -30.45
N LYS A 450 -24.76 -11.90 -29.25
CA LYS A 450 -24.00 -12.61 -28.21
C LYS A 450 -24.81 -13.79 -27.69
N ALA A 451 -24.21 -14.98 -27.62
CA ALA A 451 -24.82 -16.13 -27.00
C ALA A 451 -24.89 -15.97 -25.48
N LEU A 452 -26.04 -16.23 -24.87
CA LEU A 452 -26.21 -16.20 -23.41
C LEU A 452 -25.88 -17.55 -22.79
N GLY A 453 -25.30 -17.55 -21.58
CA GLY A 453 -24.98 -18.75 -20.80
C GLY A 453 -23.59 -19.34 -21.04
N LEU A 454 -22.72 -18.66 -21.78
CA LEU A 454 -21.33 -19.06 -22.00
C LEU A 454 -20.39 -18.27 -21.07
N ALA A 455 -19.46 -18.97 -20.42
CA ALA A 455 -18.46 -18.34 -19.54
C ALA A 455 -17.33 -17.63 -20.33
N HIS A 456 -16.94 -18.16 -21.51
CA HIS A 456 -15.89 -17.59 -22.38
C HIS A 456 -16.44 -17.48 -23.81
N LYS A 457 -17.20 -16.42 -24.06
CA LYS A 457 -17.96 -16.23 -25.31
C LYS A 457 -17.08 -16.09 -26.54
N THR A 458 -16.00 -15.32 -26.45
CA THR A 458 -15.10 -15.03 -27.57
C THR A 458 -14.36 -16.29 -28.02
N GLU A 459 -13.86 -17.07 -27.11
CA GLU A 459 -13.16 -18.33 -27.41
C GLU A 459 -14.09 -19.38 -28.05
N ASN A 460 -15.37 -19.37 -27.64
CA ASN A 460 -16.39 -20.32 -28.13
C ASN A 460 -17.17 -19.79 -29.34
N ARG A 461 -16.72 -18.77 -30.04
CA ARG A 461 -17.42 -18.13 -31.16
C ARG A 461 -18.85 -17.67 -30.80
N GLY A 462 -19.07 -17.33 -29.54
CA GLY A 462 -20.37 -16.91 -29.01
C GLY A 462 -20.69 -15.43 -29.24
N VAL A 463 -19.89 -14.69 -30.00
CA VAL A 463 -20.06 -13.25 -30.29
C VAL A 463 -19.80 -12.97 -31.77
N ARG A 464 -20.70 -12.21 -32.41
CA ARG A 464 -20.47 -11.59 -33.73
C ARG A 464 -20.79 -10.10 -33.65
N LEU A 465 -19.88 -9.28 -34.15
CA LEU A 465 -19.95 -7.83 -34.10
C LEU A 465 -20.16 -7.25 -35.50
N GLY A 466 -20.71 -6.03 -35.58
CA GLY A 466 -20.78 -5.26 -36.81
C GLY A 466 -21.80 -5.76 -37.83
N ILE A 467 -22.85 -6.40 -37.38
CA ILE A 467 -23.96 -6.87 -38.23
C ILE A 467 -24.76 -5.67 -38.70
N LYS A 468 -24.89 -5.52 -40.05
CA LYS A 468 -25.37 -4.29 -40.65
C LYS A 468 -26.84 -4.27 -41.01
N ASN A 469 -27.47 -5.42 -41.12
CA ASN A 469 -28.87 -5.59 -41.54
C ASN A 469 -29.49 -6.86 -40.95
N ILE A 470 -30.80 -7.05 -41.18
CA ILE A 470 -31.56 -8.18 -40.68
C ILE A 470 -31.07 -9.49 -41.34
N GLU A 471 -30.76 -9.50 -42.60
CA GLU A 471 -30.31 -10.65 -43.35
C GLU A 471 -29.00 -11.22 -42.77
N GLU A 472 -28.03 -10.37 -42.50
CA GLU A 472 -26.78 -10.77 -41.85
C GLU A 472 -27.05 -11.30 -40.43
N LEU A 473 -28.01 -10.72 -39.71
CA LEU A 473 -28.36 -11.13 -38.35
C LEU A 473 -29.02 -12.49 -38.32
N GLU A 474 -29.92 -12.79 -39.28
CA GLU A 474 -30.54 -14.12 -39.42
C GLU A 474 -29.50 -15.20 -39.73
N VAL A 475 -28.56 -14.91 -40.64
CA VAL A 475 -27.43 -15.82 -40.92
C VAL A 475 -26.60 -16.08 -39.67
N ALA A 476 -26.26 -15.01 -38.93
CA ALA A 476 -25.48 -15.13 -37.70
C ALA A 476 -26.21 -15.97 -36.64
N PHE A 477 -27.52 -15.76 -36.48
CA PHE A 477 -28.36 -16.51 -35.55
C PHE A 477 -28.37 -18.01 -35.88
N ASP A 478 -28.58 -18.36 -37.14
CA ASP A 478 -28.64 -19.74 -37.60
C ASP A 478 -27.28 -20.45 -37.49
N GLU A 479 -26.19 -19.79 -37.84
CA GLU A 479 -24.84 -20.37 -37.84
C GLU A 479 -24.24 -20.54 -36.42
N MET A 480 -24.60 -19.68 -35.48
CA MET A 480 -24.08 -19.75 -34.10
C MET A 480 -24.72 -20.91 -33.31
N GLY A 481 -25.99 -21.28 -33.57
CA GLY A 481 -26.63 -22.51 -33.06
C GLY A 481 -26.92 -22.54 -31.55
N TYR A 482 -27.03 -21.40 -30.87
CA TYR A 482 -27.37 -21.31 -29.45
C TYR A 482 -28.88 -21.10 -29.24
N LYS A 483 -29.35 -21.30 -27.99
CA LYS A 483 -30.78 -21.20 -27.66
C LYS A 483 -31.21 -19.74 -27.38
N ASN A 484 -30.38 -18.96 -26.69
CA ASN A 484 -30.69 -17.61 -26.27
C ASN A 484 -29.56 -16.67 -26.68
N TYR A 485 -29.94 -15.53 -27.19
CA TYR A 485 -29.02 -14.47 -27.62
C TYR A 485 -29.37 -13.14 -26.98
N LEU A 486 -28.36 -12.34 -26.75
CA LEU A 486 -28.47 -10.92 -26.51
C LEU A 486 -28.06 -10.20 -27.80
N ILE A 487 -28.98 -9.41 -28.38
CA ILE A 487 -28.71 -8.57 -29.52
C ILE A 487 -28.67 -7.12 -29.02
N GLU A 488 -27.64 -6.40 -29.39
CA GLU A 488 -27.42 -5.03 -28.88
C GLU A 488 -26.85 -4.09 -29.95
N GLU A 489 -27.18 -2.80 -29.82
CA GLU A 489 -26.64 -1.75 -30.68
C GLU A 489 -25.12 -1.63 -30.50
N MET A 490 -24.39 -1.48 -31.60
CA MET A 490 -22.96 -1.19 -31.56
C MET A 490 -22.72 0.24 -31.10
N ILE A 491 -21.70 0.41 -30.24
CA ILE A 491 -21.24 1.73 -29.83
C ILE A 491 -20.22 2.22 -30.85
N GLY A 492 -20.52 3.33 -31.51
CA GLY A 492 -19.62 3.99 -32.47
C GLY A 492 -18.66 4.97 -31.80
N GLU A 493 -17.64 5.39 -32.57
CA GLU A 493 -16.68 6.44 -32.18
C GLU A 493 -16.02 6.20 -30.81
N VAL A 494 -15.62 4.95 -30.55
CA VAL A 494 -14.93 4.57 -29.32
C VAL A 494 -13.54 5.21 -29.31
N LEU A 495 -13.25 5.98 -28.26
CA LEU A 495 -11.97 6.62 -28.04
C LEU A 495 -11.04 5.77 -27.17
N ILE A 496 -11.59 5.12 -26.13
CA ILE A 496 -10.86 4.31 -25.18
C ILE A 496 -11.71 3.14 -24.69
N GLU A 497 -11.06 2.03 -24.45
CA GLU A 497 -11.61 0.87 -23.76
C GLU A 497 -10.99 0.76 -22.36
N LEU A 498 -11.82 0.61 -21.36
CA LEU A 498 -11.41 0.41 -19.98
C LEU A 498 -12.00 -0.90 -19.43
N LEU A 499 -11.32 -1.47 -18.44
CA LEU A 499 -11.85 -2.51 -17.58
C LEU A 499 -12.17 -1.89 -16.23
N VAL A 500 -13.36 -2.15 -15.72
CA VAL A 500 -13.76 -1.82 -14.35
C VAL A 500 -14.13 -3.10 -13.63
N GLY A 501 -13.43 -3.40 -12.54
CA GLY A 501 -13.67 -4.56 -11.69
C GLY A 501 -13.95 -4.16 -10.24
N ILE A 502 -14.86 -4.86 -9.59
CA ILE A 502 -15.14 -4.74 -8.16
C ILE A 502 -15.16 -6.15 -7.60
N ILE A 503 -14.30 -6.40 -6.63
CA ILE A 503 -14.16 -7.71 -6.00
C ILE A 503 -14.37 -7.56 -4.48
N ASN A 504 -15.16 -8.46 -3.92
CA ASN A 504 -15.21 -8.66 -2.49
C ASN A 504 -13.95 -9.42 -2.05
N ASP A 505 -12.95 -8.68 -1.55
CA ASP A 505 -11.74 -9.26 -0.96
C ASP A 505 -11.98 -9.50 0.53
N PRO A 506 -11.91 -10.77 1.01
CA PRO A 506 -12.19 -11.09 2.41
C PRO A 506 -11.24 -10.41 3.41
N ALA A 507 -10.04 -10.04 2.97
CA ALA A 507 -9.02 -9.43 3.83
C ALA A 507 -9.06 -7.89 3.80
N HIS A 508 -9.63 -7.26 2.76
CA HIS A 508 -9.55 -5.81 2.55
C HIS A 508 -10.90 -5.14 2.25
N GLY A 509 -12.00 -5.90 2.19
CA GLY A 509 -13.32 -5.40 1.80
C GLY A 509 -13.50 -5.26 0.29
N PHE A 510 -14.41 -4.40 -0.15
CA PHE A 510 -14.65 -4.20 -1.58
C PHE A 510 -13.54 -3.38 -2.22
N VAL A 511 -12.85 -4.01 -3.18
CA VAL A 511 -11.76 -3.42 -3.95
C VAL A 511 -12.26 -3.10 -5.36
N PHE A 512 -12.24 -1.83 -5.71
CA PHE A 512 -12.47 -1.33 -7.06
C PHE A 512 -11.15 -1.29 -7.82
N THR A 513 -11.15 -1.78 -9.05
CA THR A 513 -9.99 -1.72 -9.97
C THR A 513 -10.43 -1.12 -11.29
N ILE A 514 -9.63 -0.19 -11.80
CA ILE A 514 -9.76 0.33 -13.15
C ILE A 514 -8.46 0.07 -13.91
N ALA A 515 -8.58 -0.40 -15.15
CA ALA A 515 -7.44 -0.74 -15.99
C ALA A 515 -7.68 -0.31 -17.44
N SER A 516 -6.62 -0.18 -18.23
CA SER A 516 -6.75 -0.11 -19.68
C SER A 516 -7.43 -1.38 -20.18
N GLY A 517 -8.45 -1.26 -21.03
CA GLY A 517 -9.20 -2.38 -21.60
C GLY A 517 -8.57 -2.93 -22.89
N GLY A 518 -9.23 -3.94 -23.47
CA GLY A 518 -8.84 -4.55 -24.72
C GLY A 518 -7.73 -5.61 -24.60
N ILE A 519 -7.23 -6.06 -25.76
CA ILE A 519 -6.25 -7.17 -25.90
C ILE A 519 -4.93 -6.89 -25.16
N LEU A 520 -4.60 -5.64 -24.92
CA LEU A 520 -3.33 -5.22 -24.29
C LEU A 520 -3.40 -5.15 -22.76
N THR A 521 -4.53 -5.41 -22.14
CA THR A 521 -4.75 -5.27 -20.69
C THR A 521 -3.71 -6.07 -19.87
N GLU A 522 -3.52 -7.33 -20.23
CA GLU A 522 -2.57 -8.22 -19.55
C GLU A 522 -1.11 -7.85 -19.81
N ILE A 523 -0.80 -7.36 -21.01
CA ILE A 523 0.57 -7.02 -21.44
C ILE A 523 1.03 -5.70 -20.79
N LEU A 524 0.17 -4.69 -20.76
CA LEU A 524 0.53 -3.35 -20.27
C LEU A 524 0.53 -3.27 -18.74
N SER A 525 -0.22 -4.15 -18.07
CA SER A 525 -0.42 -4.13 -16.61
C SER A 525 -0.72 -2.73 -16.07
N ASP A 526 -1.53 -1.95 -16.85
CA ASP A 526 -1.91 -0.58 -16.53
C ASP A 526 -3.21 -0.59 -15.74
N SER A 527 -3.09 -0.66 -14.42
CA SER A 527 -4.25 -0.74 -13.54
C SER A 527 -4.00 -0.04 -12.22
N GLU A 528 -5.05 0.58 -11.69
CA GLU A 528 -5.08 1.20 -10.37
C GLU A 528 -6.25 0.64 -9.56
N SER A 529 -6.08 0.60 -8.22
CA SER A 529 -7.12 0.08 -7.32
C SER A 529 -7.42 1.01 -6.16
N LEU A 530 -8.68 1.01 -5.73
CA LEU A 530 -9.19 1.74 -4.57
C LEU A 530 -9.99 0.81 -3.68
N VAL A 531 -9.98 1.04 -2.37
CA VAL A 531 -10.88 0.37 -1.42
C VAL A 531 -12.10 1.26 -1.19
N MET A 532 -13.29 0.65 -1.22
CA MET A 532 -14.55 1.39 -1.03
C MET A 532 -14.86 1.69 0.44
N PRO A 533 -15.51 2.83 0.74
CA PRO A 533 -15.92 3.89 -0.17
C PRO A 533 -14.76 4.81 -0.54
N PHE A 534 -14.84 5.46 -1.70
CA PHE A 534 -13.85 6.41 -2.18
C PHE A 534 -14.50 7.74 -2.60
N THR A 535 -13.70 8.80 -2.66
CA THR A 535 -14.12 10.15 -3.05
C THR A 535 -13.89 10.40 -4.53
N ARG A 536 -14.53 11.46 -5.05
CA ARG A 536 -14.30 11.94 -6.42
C ARG A 536 -12.85 12.36 -6.67
N SER A 537 -12.20 12.95 -5.67
CA SER A 537 -10.77 13.30 -5.72
C SER A 537 -9.89 12.07 -5.93
N GLU A 538 -10.17 10.99 -5.19
CA GLU A 538 -9.44 9.71 -5.32
C GLU A 538 -9.65 9.07 -6.68
N VAL A 539 -10.87 9.05 -7.21
CA VAL A 539 -11.15 8.54 -8.58
C VAL A 539 -10.38 9.34 -9.62
N ASN A 540 -10.41 10.68 -9.54
CA ASN A 540 -9.66 11.53 -10.46
C ASN A 540 -8.15 11.31 -10.37
N ALA A 541 -7.59 11.17 -9.17
CA ALA A 541 -6.18 10.86 -8.99
C ALA A 541 -5.81 9.49 -9.57
N THR A 542 -6.68 8.49 -9.36
CA THR A 542 -6.52 7.14 -9.90
C THR A 542 -6.50 7.13 -11.42
N LEU A 543 -7.43 7.84 -12.07
CA LEU A 543 -7.45 7.98 -13.53
C LEU A 543 -6.18 8.67 -14.07
N LYS A 544 -5.64 9.66 -13.35
CA LYS A 544 -4.39 10.34 -13.73
C LYS A 544 -3.15 9.45 -13.64
N ASN A 545 -3.15 8.46 -12.74
CA ASN A 545 -2.03 7.57 -12.52
C ASN A 545 -1.92 6.45 -13.57
N LEU A 546 -2.99 6.16 -14.32
CA LEU A 546 -2.94 5.19 -15.41
C LEU A 546 -1.94 5.64 -16.49
N LYS A 547 -1.20 4.70 -17.06
CA LYS A 547 -0.28 4.99 -18.18
C LYS A 547 -1.02 5.55 -19.39
N ILE A 548 -2.26 5.06 -19.61
CA ILE A 548 -3.16 5.53 -20.67
C ILE A 548 -3.71 6.95 -20.41
N ALA A 549 -3.53 7.51 -19.22
CA ALA A 549 -4.06 8.83 -18.84
C ALA A 549 -3.67 9.96 -19.81
N LYS A 550 -2.52 9.84 -20.48
CA LYS A 550 -2.09 10.82 -21.50
C LYS A 550 -3.13 11.01 -22.60
N ILE A 551 -3.90 9.97 -22.93
CA ILE A 551 -4.97 10.04 -23.93
C ILE A 551 -6.16 10.82 -23.35
N PHE A 552 -6.49 10.67 -22.07
CA PHE A 552 -7.59 11.40 -21.42
C PHE A 552 -7.41 12.91 -21.45
N PHE A 553 -6.17 13.38 -21.30
CA PHE A 553 -5.85 14.81 -21.21
C PHE A 553 -5.43 15.44 -22.55
N GLY A 554 -5.59 14.72 -23.67
CA GLY A 554 -5.20 15.16 -24.99
C GLY A 554 -3.76 14.77 -25.34
N TYR A 555 -3.58 13.98 -26.39
CA TYR A 555 -2.29 13.49 -26.85
C TYR A 555 -2.11 13.80 -28.35
N ARG A 556 -0.96 14.37 -28.72
CA ARG A 556 -0.61 14.72 -30.11
C ARG A 556 -1.65 15.59 -30.83
N GLY A 557 -2.29 16.52 -30.09
CA GLY A 557 -3.26 17.46 -30.69
C GLY A 557 -4.71 16.97 -30.69
N SER A 558 -5.01 15.82 -30.05
CA SER A 558 -6.40 15.42 -29.79
C SER A 558 -6.99 16.25 -28.65
N GLU A 559 -8.28 16.53 -28.71
CA GLU A 559 -9.01 17.19 -27.62
C GLU A 559 -9.05 16.30 -26.38
N PRO A 560 -9.02 16.87 -25.15
CA PRO A 560 -9.24 16.15 -23.92
C PRO A 560 -10.61 15.45 -23.91
N ILE A 561 -10.65 14.22 -23.39
CA ILE A 561 -11.86 13.44 -23.29
C ILE A 561 -12.63 13.87 -22.03
N ASN A 562 -13.95 14.06 -22.15
CA ASN A 562 -14.80 14.29 -21.00
C ASN A 562 -14.96 12.99 -20.18
N MET A 563 -14.26 12.90 -19.05
CA MET A 563 -14.31 11.74 -18.14
C MET A 563 -15.50 11.78 -17.18
N GLU A 564 -16.28 12.84 -17.17
CA GLU A 564 -17.40 13.01 -16.23
C GLU A 564 -18.43 11.86 -16.31
N PRO A 565 -18.88 11.40 -17.49
CA PRO A 565 -19.80 10.27 -17.58
C PRO A 565 -19.27 8.98 -16.98
N LEU A 566 -17.95 8.72 -17.09
CA LEU A 566 -17.31 7.58 -16.45
C LEU A 566 -17.33 7.71 -14.92
N ILE A 567 -16.93 8.88 -14.43
CA ILE A 567 -16.88 9.15 -12.98
C ILE A 567 -18.26 9.00 -12.36
N GLU A 568 -19.32 9.54 -12.99
CA GLU A 568 -20.69 9.37 -12.53
C GLU A 568 -21.10 7.87 -12.48
N ASN A 569 -20.76 7.10 -13.50
CA ASN A 569 -21.05 5.67 -13.50
C ASN A 569 -20.28 4.93 -12.40
N ILE A 570 -19.02 5.27 -12.13
CA ILE A 570 -18.24 4.72 -11.02
C ILE A 570 -18.94 4.96 -9.67
N PHE A 571 -19.53 6.15 -9.45
CA PHE A 571 -20.26 6.43 -8.21
C PHE A 571 -21.57 5.66 -8.11
N LYS A 572 -22.30 5.45 -9.22
CA LYS A 572 -23.48 4.57 -9.24
C LYS A 572 -23.10 3.13 -8.89
N LEU A 573 -21.97 2.64 -9.40
CA LEU A 573 -21.44 1.34 -9.02
C LEU A 573 -21.09 1.26 -7.52
N GLN A 574 -20.48 2.30 -6.95
CA GLN A 574 -20.23 2.36 -5.52
C GLN A 574 -21.51 2.32 -4.70
N GLU A 575 -22.54 3.06 -5.08
CA GLU A 575 -23.87 3.00 -4.43
C GLU A 575 -24.49 1.61 -4.52
N PHE A 576 -24.35 0.95 -5.67
CA PHE A 576 -24.79 -0.43 -5.86
C PHE A 576 -24.11 -1.38 -4.90
N VAL A 577 -22.77 -1.28 -4.74
CA VAL A 577 -22.01 -2.06 -3.76
C VAL A 577 -22.51 -1.82 -2.33
N VAL A 578 -22.72 -0.57 -1.94
CA VAL A 578 -23.23 -0.24 -0.58
C VAL A 578 -24.57 -0.92 -0.31
N ARG A 579 -25.49 -0.91 -1.30
CA ARG A 579 -26.84 -1.53 -1.16
C ARG A 579 -26.78 -3.05 -1.14
N ASN A 580 -25.79 -3.65 -1.81
CA ASN A 580 -25.71 -5.11 -2.04
C ASN A 580 -24.49 -5.76 -1.36
N CYS A 581 -23.85 -5.12 -0.39
CA CYS A 581 -22.62 -5.62 0.26
C CYS A 581 -22.80 -6.98 0.98
N GLY A 582 -24.04 -7.39 1.24
CA GLY A 582 -24.37 -8.73 1.80
C GLY A 582 -24.46 -9.85 0.78
N GLU A 583 -24.55 -9.55 -0.50
CA GLU A 583 -24.80 -10.54 -1.55
C GLU A 583 -23.78 -10.47 -2.69
N LEU A 584 -23.26 -9.25 -2.99
CA LEU A 584 -22.31 -9.05 -4.08
C LEU A 584 -20.96 -9.68 -3.77
N SER A 585 -20.49 -10.52 -4.66
CA SER A 585 -19.15 -11.14 -4.63
C SER A 585 -18.22 -10.50 -5.65
N GLU A 586 -18.71 -10.24 -6.86
CA GLU A 586 -17.89 -9.74 -7.97
C GLU A 586 -18.77 -8.97 -8.96
N LEU A 587 -18.20 -7.89 -9.51
CA LEU A 587 -18.77 -7.16 -10.64
C LEU A 587 -17.62 -6.80 -11.57
N GLU A 588 -17.72 -7.16 -12.84
CA GLU A 588 -16.75 -6.80 -13.88
C GLU A 588 -17.49 -6.19 -15.08
N ILE A 589 -16.93 -5.11 -15.60
CA ILE A 589 -17.33 -4.47 -16.84
C ILE A 589 -16.10 -4.47 -17.76
N ASN A 590 -16.13 -5.24 -18.84
CA ASN A 590 -15.01 -5.39 -19.75
C ASN A 590 -15.49 -5.74 -21.18
N PRO A 591 -15.54 -4.77 -22.13
CA PRO A 591 -15.05 -3.39 -21.96
C PRO A 591 -16.10 -2.39 -21.42
N PHE A 592 -15.59 -1.35 -20.78
CA PHE A 592 -16.27 -0.08 -20.55
C PHE A 592 -15.81 0.88 -21.65
N LEU A 593 -16.68 1.23 -22.60
CA LEU A 593 -16.34 2.03 -23.76
C LEU A 593 -16.52 3.52 -23.49
N ILE A 594 -15.49 4.30 -23.74
CA ILE A 594 -15.52 5.76 -23.61
C ILE A 594 -15.59 6.38 -25.00
N THR A 595 -16.62 7.21 -25.21
CA THR A 595 -16.81 8.04 -26.40
C THR A 595 -16.63 9.52 -26.02
N ALA A 596 -16.78 10.44 -26.96
CA ALA A 596 -16.69 11.87 -26.69
C ALA A 596 -17.71 12.37 -25.63
N SER A 597 -18.86 11.70 -25.48
CA SER A 597 -19.96 12.16 -24.64
C SER A 597 -20.52 11.10 -23.68
N ARG A 598 -20.15 9.84 -23.82
CA ARG A 598 -20.72 8.71 -23.06
C ARG A 598 -19.63 7.78 -22.53
N ALA A 599 -19.96 7.10 -21.43
CA ALA A 599 -19.23 5.96 -20.92
C ALA A 599 -20.23 4.78 -20.81
N VAL A 600 -20.02 3.72 -21.60
CA VAL A 600 -21.01 2.64 -21.83
C VAL A 600 -20.45 1.29 -21.42
N ALA A 601 -21.15 0.60 -20.53
CA ALA A 601 -20.84 -0.77 -20.11
C ALA A 601 -21.33 -1.78 -21.15
N VAL A 602 -20.41 -2.33 -21.97
CA VAL A 602 -20.77 -3.16 -23.12
C VAL A 602 -20.79 -4.64 -22.80
N ASP A 603 -19.92 -5.10 -21.92
CA ASP A 603 -20.00 -6.46 -21.35
C ASP A 603 -19.96 -6.38 -19.83
N ALA A 604 -20.79 -7.16 -19.16
CA ALA A 604 -20.91 -7.11 -17.72
C ALA A 604 -21.09 -8.51 -17.13
N LEU A 605 -20.35 -8.78 -16.07
CA LEU A 605 -20.46 -9.98 -15.26
C LEU A 605 -20.73 -9.56 -13.81
N ILE A 606 -21.81 -10.09 -13.23
CA ILE A 606 -22.15 -9.86 -11.82
C ILE A 606 -22.37 -11.20 -11.14
N LYS A 607 -21.76 -11.35 -9.97
CA LYS A 607 -21.86 -12.54 -9.12
C LYS A 607 -22.41 -12.13 -7.76
N MET A 608 -23.64 -12.58 -7.47
CA MET A 608 -24.36 -12.25 -6.24
C MET A 608 -24.81 -13.50 -5.51
#